data_c3af51ad2a434f5d0f8db98c31f113a0
#
_entry.id   c3af51ad2a434f5d0f8db98c31f113a0
#
_cell.length_a   1.000
_cell.length_b   1.000
_cell.length_c   1.000
_cell.angle_alpha   90.00
_cell.angle_beta   90.00
_cell.angle_gamma   90.00
#
_symmetry.space_group_name_H-M   'P 1'
#
loop_
_entity.id
_entity.type
_entity.pdbx_description
1 polymer ?
#
loop_
_entity_poly.entity_id
_entity_poly.type
_entity_poly.pdbx_seq_one_letter_code
_entity_poly.pdbx_strand_id
1 'polypeptide(L)'
;MLKVLLVHDEPIIAQGISVLIDWEKYGYEIVDTANNGLEALEFLKHNSVDLILADVKMPVMDGIKLLKTIREEKLSDAFFVIVSGYGDFTYAQQAIKYKCTDYILKPVQKQQLLDLAVQVKNLYSTREEQKTEKEEMSRAYFVRYIQALLLGRPDKEALEYVSGKMKFSQN
;
A
#
# COMPACT_ATOMS: atom_id res chain seq x y z
N MET A 1 -9.75 11.46 1.91
CA MET A 1 -8.44 11.73 1.27
C MET A 1 -7.52 10.55 1.54
N LEU A 2 -6.65 10.23 0.59
CA LEU A 2 -5.63 9.19 0.74
C LEU A 2 -4.50 9.70 1.62
N LYS A 3 -4.10 8.91 2.61
CA LYS A 3 -3.08 9.29 3.60
C LYS A 3 -1.69 8.98 3.09
N VAL A 4 -0.79 9.96 3.14
CA VAL A 4 0.59 9.86 2.67
C VAL A 4 1.56 9.96 3.84
N LEU A 5 2.50 9.01 3.91
CA LEU A 5 3.67 9.07 4.79
C LEU A 5 4.90 9.39 3.95
N LEU A 6 5.60 10.46 4.30
CA LEU A 6 6.92 10.76 3.73
C LEU A 6 8.01 10.16 4.62
N VAL A 7 8.99 9.49 4.02
CA VAL A 7 10.12 8.91 4.76
C VAL A 7 11.42 9.39 4.14
N HIS A 8 12.07 10.33 4.80
CA HIS A 8 13.29 10.98 4.30
C HIS A 8 14.12 11.54 5.46
N ASP A 9 15.41 11.24 5.49
CA ASP A 9 16.33 11.71 6.55
C ASP A 9 16.70 13.19 6.46
N GLU A 10 16.46 13.82 5.32
CA GLU A 10 16.66 15.26 5.11
C GLU A 10 15.32 16.00 5.19
N PRO A 11 15.02 16.74 6.29
CA PRO A 11 13.73 17.41 6.47
C PRO A 11 13.42 18.44 5.37
N ILE A 12 14.44 19.09 4.83
CA ILE A 12 14.29 20.10 3.75
C ILE A 12 13.76 19.44 2.47
N ILE A 13 14.21 18.22 2.16
CA ILE A 13 13.73 17.49 0.98
C ILE A 13 12.31 16.98 1.21
N ALA A 14 12.01 16.43 2.38
CA ALA A 14 10.66 16.04 2.74
C ALA A 14 9.69 17.23 2.66
N GLN A 15 10.08 18.39 3.19
CA GLN A 15 9.30 19.62 3.06
C GLN A 15 9.16 20.05 1.59
N GLY A 16 10.24 19.97 0.80
CA GLY A 16 10.19 20.26 -0.63
C GLY A 16 9.16 19.40 -1.36
N ILE A 17 9.14 18.09 -1.11
CA ILE A 17 8.15 17.16 -1.68
C ILE A 17 6.74 17.52 -1.22
N SER A 18 6.55 17.89 0.05
CA SER A 18 5.24 18.21 0.61
C SER A 18 4.60 19.46 0.00
N VAL A 19 5.40 20.42 -0.50
CA VAL A 19 4.91 21.66 -1.10
C VAL A 19 5.01 21.70 -2.62
N LEU A 20 5.63 20.70 -3.24
CA LEU A 20 5.91 20.70 -4.68
C LEU A 20 4.62 20.59 -5.51
N ILE A 21 3.60 19.91 -4.97
CA ILE A 21 2.24 19.86 -5.52
C ILE A 21 1.24 20.20 -4.41
N ASP A 22 0.03 20.57 -4.80
CA ASP A 22 -1.10 20.72 -3.90
C ASP A 22 -1.75 19.34 -3.67
N TRP A 23 -1.25 18.60 -2.71
CA TRP A 23 -1.68 17.23 -2.40
C TRP A 23 -3.20 17.13 -2.15
N GLU A 24 -3.77 18.09 -1.43
CA GLU A 24 -5.20 18.11 -1.09
C GLU A 24 -6.08 18.23 -2.34
N LYS A 25 -5.66 19.05 -3.29
CA LYS A 25 -6.36 19.20 -4.59
C LYS A 25 -6.47 17.88 -5.35
N TYR A 26 -5.48 16.98 -5.18
CA TYR A 26 -5.47 15.66 -5.80
C TYR A 26 -6.07 14.56 -4.91
N GLY A 27 -6.59 14.92 -3.73
CA GLY A 27 -7.27 14.02 -2.81
C GLY A 27 -6.35 13.27 -1.85
N TYR A 28 -5.18 13.84 -1.55
CA TYR A 28 -4.19 13.29 -0.63
C TYR A 28 -3.98 14.20 0.58
N GLU A 29 -3.58 13.59 1.69
CA GLU A 29 -3.18 14.28 2.92
C GLU A 29 -1.86 13.69 3.41
N ILE A 30 -0.83 14.54 3.58
CA ILE A 30 0.41 14.12 4.22
C ILE A 30 0.16 14.09 5.72
N VAL A 31 0.11 12.88 6.29
CA VAL A 31 -0.25 12.68 7.70
C VAL A 31 0.95 12.71 8.63
N ASP A 32 2.14 12.36 8.12
CA ASP A 32 3.37 12.44 8.92
C ASP A 32 4.62 12.36 8.03
N THR A 33 5.77 12.63 8.66
CA THR A 33 7.10 12.50 8.07
C THR A 33 8.02 11.75 9.04
N ALA A 34 8.61 10.65 8.59
CA ALA A 34 9.60 9.87 9.34
C ALA A 34 11.01 10.12 8.81
N ASN A 35 12.01 10.14 9.69
CA ASN A 35 13.40 10.44 9.32
C ASN A 35 14.21 9.20 8.90
N ASN A 36 13.65 8.01 9.07
CA ASN A 36 14.25 6.74 8.68
C ASN A 36 13.19 5.63 8.65
N GLY A 37 13.58 4.46 8.13
CA GLY A 37 12.66 3.33 8.03
C GLY A 37 12.16 2.78 9.35
N LEU A 38 12.93 2.89 10.43
CA LEU A 38 12.50 2.40 11.75
C LEU A 38 11.40 3.27 12.34
N GLU A 39 11.51 4.59 12.24
CA GLU A 39 10.43 5.53 12.64
C GLU A 39 9.16 5.30 11.82
N ALA A 40 9.32 5.06 10.50
CA ALA A 40 8.20 4.73 9.64
C ALA A 40 7.50 3.43 10.05
N LEU A 41 8.25 2.37 10.41
CA LEU A 41 7.67 1.13 10.93
C LEU A 41 6.92 1.35 12.24
N GLU A 42 7.48 2.13 13.16
CA GLU A 42 6.80 2.43 14.42
C GLU A 42 5.49 3.20 14.21
N PHE A 43 5.50 4.17 13.30
CA PHE A 43 4.29 4.89 12.91
C PHE A 43 3.22 3.93 12.34
N LEU A 44 3.61 3.02 11.44
CA LEU A 44 2.72 2.07 10.78
C LEU A 44 2.11 1.02 11.70
N LYS A 45 2.70 0.74 12.86
CA LYS A 45 2.09 -0.15 13.87
C LYS A 45 0.80 0.41 14.47
N HIS A 46 0.66 1.73 14.48
CA HIS A 46 -0.45 2.43 15.14
C HIS A 46 -1.32 3.21 14.16
N ASN A 47 -0.88 3.39 12.92
CA ASN A 47 -1.54 4.21 11.92
C ASN A 47 -1.61 3.51 10.57
N SER A 48 -2.71 3.70 9.86
CA SER A 48 -2.85 3.27 8.46
C SER A 48 -2.54 4.41 7.51
N VAL A 49 -1.85 4.10 6.41
CA VAL A 49 -1.60 5.01 5.30
C VAL A 49 -1.90 4.32 3.98
N ASP A 50 -2.13 5.11 2.94
CA ASP A 50 -2.46 4.61 1.61
C ASP A 50 -1.26 4.68 0.66
N LEU A 51 -0.35 5.62 0.89
CA LEU A 51 0.85 5.84 0.09
C LEU A 51 2.04 6.13 0.99
N ILE A 52 3.17 5.50 0.70
CA ILE A 52 4.47 5.77 1.33
C ILE A 52 5.44 6.22 0.24
N LEU A 53 6.03 7.41 0.41
CA LEU A 53 7.17 7.87 -0.39
C LEU A 53 8.41 7.81 0.47
N ALA A 54 9.33 6.92 0.13
CA ALA A 54 10.54 6.69 0.92
C ALA A 54 11.82 6.91 0.12
N ASP A 55 12.77 7.63 0.70
CA ASP A 55 14.14 7.66 0.18
C ASP A 55 14.78 6.27 0.32
N VAL A 56 15.64 5.93 -0.63
CA VAL A 56 16.46 4.72 -0.54
C VAL A 56 17.47 4.85 0.58
N LYS A 57 18.27 5.90 0.56
CA LYS A 57 19.45 6.05 1.47
C LYS A 57 19.06 6.84 2.71
N MET A 58 18.85 6.14 3.79
CA MET A 58 18.58 6.73 5.10
C MET A 58 19.39 6.00 6.17
N PRO A 59 19.76 6.69 7.28
CA PRO A 59 20.42 6.05 8.42
C PRO A 59 19.47 5.07 9.12
N VAL A 60 20.02 4.20 9.94
CA VAL A 60 19.31 3.21 10.77
C VAL A 60 18.62 2.13 9.94
N MET A 61 17.67 2.51 9.09
CA MET A 61 16.97 1.60 8.18
C MET A 61 16.68 2.32 6.86
N ASP A 62 17.22 1.78 5.78
CA ASP A 62 17.01 2.29 4.42
C ASP A 62 15.61 1.97 3.87
N GLY A 63 15.23 2.64 2.76
CA GLY A 63 13.90 2.49 2.16
C GLY A 63 13.62 1.12 1.58
N ILE A 64 14.63 0.38 1.12
CA ILE A 64 14.47 -0.99 0.60
C ILE A 64 14.20 -1.95 1.73
N LYS A 65 14.95 -1.82 2.84
CA LYS A 65 14.74 -2.64 4.03
C LYS A 65 13.37 -2.36 4.66
N LEU A 66 12.95 -1.09 4.67
CA LEU A 66 11.60 -0.70 5.08
C LEU A 66 10.53 -1.40 4.23
N LEU A 67 10.61 -1.29 2.90
CA LEU A 67 9.69 -1.94 1.96
C LEU A 67 9.63 -3.45 2.19
N LYS A 68 10.81 -4.10 2.26
CA LYS A 68 10.92 -5.53 2.55
C LYS A 68 10.19 -5.91 3.83
N THR A 69 10.48 -5.24 4.93
CA THR A 69 9.89 -5.52 6.25
C THR A 69 8.36 -5.35 6.21
N ILE A 70 7.86 -4.26 5.62
CA ILE A 70 6.41 -4.03 5.47
C ILE A 70 5.73 -5.19 4.74
N ARG A 71 6.34 -5.70 3.65
CA ARG A 71 5.76 -6.79 2.85
C ARG A 71 5.85 -8.15 3.53
N GLU A 72 7.00 -8.48 4.13
CA GLU A 72 7.22 -9.77 4.82
C GLU A 72 6.36 -9.88 6.08
N GLU A 73 6.25 -8.83 6.88
CA GLU A 73 5.46 -8.79 8.10
C GLU A 73 3.98 -8.41 7.88
N LYS A 74 3.59 -8.11 6.63
CA LYS A 74 2.23 -7.69 6.26
C LYS A 74 1.69 -6.52 7.10
N LEU A 75 2.56 -5.56 7.40
CA LEU A 75 2.23 -4.43 8.26
C LEU A 75 1.32 -3.41 7.57
N SER A 76 1.43 -3.27 6.25
CA SER A 76 0.64 -2.31 5.48
C SER A 76 0.50 -2.76 4.03
N ASP A 77 -0.69 -2.52 3.46
CA ASP A 77 -0.99 -2.67 2.03
C ASP A 77 -0.82 -1.35 1.25
N ALA A 78 -0.21 -0.33 1.86
CA ALA A 78 0.05 0.95 1.23
C ALA A 78 0.80 0.80 -0.10
N PHE A 79 0.49 1.64 -1.06
CA PHE A 79 1.32 1.83 -2.23
C PHE A 79 2.68 2.37 -1.78
N PHE A 80 3.75 1.79 -2.27
CA PHE A 80 5.10 2.14 -1.84
C PHE A 80 5.91 2.65 -3.01
N VAL A 81 6.39 3.88 -2.91
CA VAL A 81 7.19 4.56 -3.93
C VAL A 81 8.57 4.82 -3.38
N ILE A 82 9.58 4.42 -4.12
CA ILE A 82 10.97 4.68 -3.80
C ILE A 82 11.39 5.99 -4.48
N VAL A 83 12.05 6.84 -3.73
CA VAL A 83 12.73 8.03 -4.24
C VAL A 83 14.24 7.81 -4.12
N SER A 84 15.00 7.92 -5.21
CA SER A 84 16.42 7.57 -5.22
C SER A 84 17.26 8.52 -6.03
N GLY A 85 18.49 8.71 -5.62
CA GLY A 85 19.52 9.38 -6.42
C GLY A 85 20.00 8.51 -7.58
N TYR A 86 20.78 9.07 -8.47
CA TYR A 86 21.27 8.42 -9.68
C TYR A 86 22.08 7.15 -9.37
N GLY A 87 21.83 6.08 -10.14
CA GLY A 87 22.83 5.04 -10.42
C GLY A 87 22.75 3.72 -9.67
N ASP A 88 21.74 3.49 -8.81
CA ASP A 88 21.68 2.24 -8.04
C ASP A 88 20.69 1.21 -8.64
N PHE A 89 21.14 0.56 -9.74
CA PHE A 89 20.42 -0.55 -10.36
C PHE A 89 20.07 -1.68 -9.38
N THR A 90 20.94 -1.92 -8.40
CA THR A 90 20.72 -2.93 -7.34
C THR A 90 19.50 -2.59 -6.49
N TYR A 91 19.30 -1.33 -6.14
CA TYR A 91 18.11 -0.91 -5.38
C TYR A 91 16.84 -1.01 -6.22
N ALA A 92 16.90 -0.65 -7.49
CA ALA A 92 15.75 -0.81 -8.40
C ALA A 92 15.32 -2.27 -8.53
N GLN A 93 16.27 -3.21 -8.66
CA GLN A 93 15.97 -4.64 -8.69
C GLN A 93 15.30 -5.12 -7.39
N GLN A 94 15.80 -4.69 -6.24
CA GLN A 94 15.21 -5.06 -4.95
C GLN A 94 13.82 -4.44 -4.77
N ALA A 95 13.64 -3.18 -5.17
CA ALA A 95 12.34 -2.51 -5.15
C ALA A 95 11.29 -3.29 -5.96
N ILE A 96 11.63 -3.74 -7.16
CA ILE A 96 10.77 -4.58 -8.00
C ILE A 96 10.46 -5.92 -7.31
N LYS A 97 11.48 -6.58 -6.75
CA LYS A 97 11.32 -7.86 -6.03
C LYS A 97 10.31 -7.77 -4.89
N TYR A 98 10.32 -6.67 -4.14
CA TYR A 98 9.40 -6.42 -3.03
C TYR A 98 8.14 -5.65 -3.43
N LYS A 99 7.86 -5.58 -4.74
CA LYS A 99 6.63 -5.00 -5.31
C LYS A 99 6.43 -3.55 -4.88
N CYS A 100 7.44 -2.68 -5.12
CA CYS A 100 7.22 -1.25 -5.07
C CYS A 100 6.21 -0.85 -6.15
N THR A 101 5.46 0.19 -5.90
CA THR A 101 4.47 0.71 -6.85
C THR A 101 5.12 1.52 -7.95
N ASP A 102 6.12 2.32 -7.58
CA ASP A 102 6.87 3.17 -8.52
C ASP A 102 8.25 3.50 -7.97
N TYR A 103 9.11 4.03 -8.85
CA TYR A 103 10.49 4.38 -8.54
C TYR A 103 10.83 5.74 -9.18
N ILE A 104 11.01 6.77 -8.36
CA ILE A 104 11.26 8.14 -8.79
C ILE A 104 12.74 8.49 -8.62
N LEU A 105 13.36 9.03 -9.66
CA LEU A 105 14.73 9.50 -9.61
C LEU A 105 14.78 10.95 -9.11
N LYS A 106 15.73 11.24 -8.22
CA LYS A 106 16.07 12.61 -7.79
C LYS A 106 16.82 13.36 -8.91
N PRO A 107 16.59 14.65 -9.12
CA PRO A 107 15.70 15.52 -8.34
C PRO A 107 14.21 15.27 -8.67
N VAL A 108 13.39 15.17 -7.63
CA VAL A 108 11.94 14.95 -7.78
C VAL A 108 11.30 16.13 -8.50
N GLN A 109 10.63 15.87 -9.61
CA GLN A 109 9.99 16.90 -10.41
C GLN A 109 8.48 16.93 -10.13
N LYS A 110 7.90 18.13 -10.23
CA LYS A 110 6.47 18.36 -10.04
C LYS A 110 5.62 17.40 -10.88
N GLN A 111 5.95 17.25 -12.17
CA GLN A 111 5.18 16.40 -13.08
C GLN A 111 5.19 14.94 -12.65
N GLN A 112 6.32 14.42 -12.15
CA GLN A 112 6.40 13.04 -11.66
C GLN A 112 5.46 12.81 -10.47
N LEU A 113 5.36 13.76 -9.54
CA LEU A 113 4.43 13.65 -8.42
C LEU A 113 2.96 13.74 -8.86
N LEU A 114 2.66 14.57 -9.85
CA LEU A 114 1.31 14.66 -10.43
C LEU A 114 0.91 13.35 -11.11
N ASP A 115 1.79 12.79 -11.92
CA ASP A 115 1.56 11.52 -12.61
C ASP A 115 1.40 10.37 -11.59
N LEU A 116 2.25 10.35 -10.56
CA LEU A 116 2.15 9.42 -9.44
C LEU A 116 0.81 9.53 -8.71
N ALA A 117 0.38 10.75 -8.39
CA ALA A 117 -0.89 10.98 -7.69
C ALA A 117 -2.09 10.44 -8.48
N VAL A 118 -2.10 10.64 -9.80
CA VAL A 118 -3.14 10.08 -10.68
C VAL A 118 -3.05 8.56 -10.75
N GLN A 119 -1.85 8.02 -10.93
CA GLN A 119 -1.62 6.58 -11.02
C GLN A 119 -2.08 5.85 -9.73
N VAL A 120 -1.65 6.31 -8.57
CA VAL A 120 -2.00 5.69 -7.28
C VAL A 120 -3.50 5.78 -7.02
N LYS A 121 -4.14 6.89 -7.36
CA LYS A 121 -5.59 7.05 -7.22
C LYS A 121 -6.37 6.03 -8.07
N ASN A 122 -5.93 5.81 -9.31
CA ASN A 122 -6.54 4.80 -10.19
C ASN A 122 -6.34 3.38 -9.64
N LEU A 123 -5.12 3.06 -9.18
CA LEU A 123 -4.82 1.77 -8.56
C LEU A 123 -5.63 1.55 -7.28
N TYR A 124 -5.81 2.60 -6.47
CA TYR A 124 -6.63 2.54 -5.27
C TYR A 124 -8.10 2.25 -5.60
N SER A 125 -8.69 2.97 -6.55
CA SER A 125 -10.07 2.76 -6.99
C SER A 125 -10.29 1.34 -7.48
N THR A 126 -9.42 0.83 -8.36
CA THR A 126 -9.49 -0.55 -8.86
C THR A 126 -9.40 -1.58 -7.75
N ARG A 127 -8.51 -1.36 -6.76
CA ARG A 127 -8.36 -2.27 -5.61
C ARG A 127 -9.62 -2.29 -4.73
N GLU A 128 -10.23 -1.13 -4.48
CA GLU A 128 -11.47 -1.02 -3.70
C GLU A 128 -12.66 -1.66 -4.43
N GLU A 129 -12.79 -1.47 -5.74
CA GLU A 129 -13.81 -2.14 -6.56
C GLU A 129 -13.68 -3.67 -6.47
N GLN A 130 -12.49 -4.21 -6.69
CA GLN A 130 -12.23 -5.65 -6.59
C GLN A 130 -12.51 -6.21 -5.19
N LYS A 131 -12.21 -5.43 -4.14
CA LYS A 131 -12.49 -5.81 -2.76
C LYS A 131 -13.99 -5.87 -2.50
N THR A 132 -14.74 -4.87 -2.95
CA THR A 132 -16.20 -4.80 -2.81
C THR A 132 -16.87 -5.97 -3.53
N GLU A 133 -16.50 -6.23 -4.79
CA GLU A 133 -17.02 -7.37 -5.57
C GLU A 133 -16.77 -8.71 -4.87
N LYS A 134 -15.56 -8.89 -4.32
CA LYS A 134 -15.19 -10.11 -3.60
C LYS A 134 -15.97 -10.27 -2.30
N GLU A 135 -16.23 -9.18 -1.58
CA GLU A 135 -17.05 -9.19 -0.35
C GLU A 135 -18.51 -9.48 -0.66
N GLU A 136 -19.09 -8.87 -1.69
CA GLU A 136 -20.46 -9.12 -2.13
C GLU A 136 -20.65 -10.57 -2.58
N MET A 137 -19.73 -11.10 -3.38
CA MET A 137 -19.74 -12.50 -3.80
C MET A 137 -19.68 -13.45 -2.58
N SER A 138 -18.77 -13.15 -1.65
CA SER A 138 -18.64 -13.92 -0.40
C SER A 138 -19.93 -13.94 0.41
N ARG A 139 -20.59 -12.78 0.52
CA ARG A 139 -21.86 -12.62 1.23
C ARG A 139 -22.98 -13.40 0.55
N ALA A 140 -23.06 -13.34 -0.78
CA ALA A 140 -24.04 -14.08 -1.55
C ALA A 140 -23.91 -15.60 -1.36
N TYR A 141 -22.69 -16.14 -1.41
CA TYR A 141 -22.44 -17.57 -1.15
C TYR A 141 -22.77 -17.96 0.29
N PHE A 142 -22.47 -17.11 1.26
CA PHE A 142 -22.83 -17.37 2.66
C PHE A 142 -24.34 -17.40 2.88
N VAL A 143 -25.09 -16.47 2.28
CA VAL A 143 -26.57 -16.48 2.35
C VAL A 143 -27.15 -17.74 1.72
N ARG A 144 -26.68 -18.15 0.53
CA ARG A 144 -27.08 -19.40 -0.12
C ARG A 144 -26.80 -20.64 0.75
N TYR A 145 -25.64 -20.66 1.41
CA TYR A 145 -25.27 -21.75 2.34
C TYR A 145 -26.21 -21.84 3.52
N ILE A 146 -26.54 -20.71 4.16
CA ILE A 146 -27.51 -20.69 5.28
C ILE A 146 -28.91 -21.13 4.82
N GLN A 147 -29.36 -20.63 3.68
CA GLN A 147 -30.67 -21.06 3.11
C GLN A 147 -30.71 -22.55 2.83
N ALA A 148 -29.65 -23.11 2.26
CA ALA A 148 -29.54 -24.53 2.00
C ALA A 148 -29.62 -25.39 3.28
N LEU A 149 -28.94 -24.93 4.36
CA LEU A 149 -29.06 -25.60 5.67
C LEU A 149 -30.47 -25.55 6.24
N LEU A 150 -31.12 -24.38 6.20
CA LEU A 150 -32.47 -24.21 6.76
C LEU A 150 -33.54 -25.02 6.00
N LEU A 151 -33.36 -25.17 4.68
CA LEU A 151 -34.32 -25.89 3.81
C LEU A 151 -34.01 -27.39 3.66
N GLY A 152 -32.92 -27.87 4.28
CA GLY A 152 -32.45 -29.25 4.13
C GLY A 152 -32.03 -29.62 2.70
N ARG A 153 -31.70 -28.62 1.87
CA ARG A 153 -31.29 -28.81 0.47
C ARG A 153 -29.83 -28.43 0.32
N PRO A 154 -28.89 -29.40 0.12
CA PRO A 154 -27.49 -29.09 0.01
C PRO A 154 -27.19 -28.28 -1.27
N ASP A 155 -26.65 -27.09 -1.11
CA ASP A 155 -26.02 -26.29 -2.18
C ASP A 155 -24.53 -26.62 -2.19
N LYS A 156 -24.11 -27.50 -3.08
CA LYS A 156 -22.71 -27.97 -3.16
C LYS A 156 -21.73 -26.84 -3.42
N GLU A 157 -22.08 -25.90 -4.30
CA GLU A 157 -21.24 -24.80 -4.70
C GLU A 157 -21.00 -23.81 -3.54
N ALA A 158 -22.09 -23.46 -2.82
CA ALA A 158 -22.00 -22.63 -1.63
C ALA A 158 -21.21 -23.30 -0.50
N LEU A 159 -21.38 -24.62 -0.33
CA LEU A 159 -20.68 -25.42 0.68
C LEU A 159 -19.17 -25.49 0.38
N GLU A 160 -18.76 -25.70 -0.86
CA GLU A 160 -17.35 -25.73 -1.28
C GLU A 160 -16.70 -24.36 -1.09
N TYR A 161 -17.37 -23.29 -1.46
CA TYR A 161 -16.87 -21.91 -1.29
C TYR A 161 -16.65 -21.56 0.19
N VAL A 162 -17.63 -21.82 1.06
CA VAL A 162 -17.56 -21.52 2.49
C VAL A 162 -16.52 -22.40 3.18
N SER A 163 -16.47 -23.70 2.87
CA SER A 163 -15.50 -24.63 3.46
C SER A 163 -14.06 -24.31 3.02
N GLY A 164 -13.86 -23.87 1.77
CA GLY A 164 -12.58 -23.40 1.29
C GLY A 164 -12.08 -22.18 2.07
N LYS A 165 -12.94 -21.20 2.36
CA LYS A 165 -12.58 -20.02 3.16
C LYS A 165 -12.28 -20.35 4.63
N MET A 166 -13.03 -21.27 5.24
CA MET A 166 -12.78 -21.70 6.63
C MET A 166 -11.39 -22.33 6.80
N LYS A 167 -10.87 -23.04 5.79
CA LYS A 167 -9.51 -23.61 5.83
C LYS A 167 -8.40 -22.56 5.76
N PHE A 168 -8.64 -21.40 5.13
CA PHE A 168 -7.65 -20.32 5.01
C PHE A 168 -7.62 -19.39 6.23
N SER A 169 -8.62 -19.40 7.11
CA SER A 169 -8.63 -18.56 8.32
C SER A 169 -8.07 -19.24 9.58
N GLN A 170 -7.54 -20.47 9.44
CA GLN A 170 -6.91 -21.23 10.54
C GLN A 170 -5.37 -21.33 10.44
N ASN A 171 -4.72 -20.58 9.51
CA ASN A 171 -3.26 -20.52 9.40
C ASN A 171 -2.72 -19.12 9.70
#